data_57db7dbdc4e38f1d3205ca8c41999359
#
_entry.id   57db7dbdc4e38f1d3205ca8c41999359
#
_cell.length_a   1.000
_cell.length_b   1.000
_cell.length_c   1.000
_cell.angle_alpha   90.00
_cell.angle_beta   90.00
_cell.angle_gamma   90.00
#
_symmetry.space_group_name_H-M   'P 1'
#
loop_
_entity.id
_entity.type
_entity.pdbx_description
1 polymer ?
#
loop_
_entity_poly.entity_id
_entity_poly.type
_entity_poly.pdbx_seq_one_letter_code
_entity_poly.pdbx_strand_id
1 'polypeptide(L)'
;MFDYSQYEKAPLIETKDYRAPKNGNVFFYNTLDKKKIRVGVWYPIGFKENSSSRGTIFLQQGHNEFIEKYFEVIQEFLNRKFIVICFDWRGQGMSDRMIDNENKAYIKSFNMHDNDLNEILSNIIEPYLSKPLIGIGHSM
;
A
#
# COMPACT_ATOMS: atom_id res chain seq x y z
N MET A 1 18.01 0.67 -0.02
CA MET A 1 16.64 0.59 -0.59
C MET A 1 15.98 -0.69 -0.08
N PHE A 2 14.66 -0.70 0.06
CA PHE A 2 13.93 -1.88 0.54
C PHE A 2 14.05 -3.04 -0.47
N ASP A 3 14.37 -4.23 0.02
CA ASP A 3 14.48 -5.43 -0.81
C ASP A 3 13.10 -6.09 -0.99
N TYR A 4 12.48 -5.86 -2.13
CA TYR A 4 11.18 -6.43 -2.48
C TYR A 4 11.25 -7.90 -2.90
N SER A 5 12.43 -8.44 -3.21
CA SER A 5 12.59 -9.81 -3.74
C SER A 5 12.21 -10.90 -2.75
N GLN A 6 12.20 -10.58 -1.47
CA GLN A 6 11.78 -11.49 -0.39
C GLN A 6 10.26 -11.68 -0.29
N TYR A 7 9.48 -10.88 -1.00
CA TYR A 7 8.01 -10.92 -0.94
C TYR A 7 7.41 -11.52 -2.20
N GLU A 8 6.28 -12.20 -2.05
CA GLU A 8 5.48 -12.66 -3.17
C GLU A 8 4.94 -11.45 -3.94
N LYS A 9 5.21 -11.38 -5.24
CA LYS A 9 4.70 -10.31 -6.09
C LYS A 9 3.18 -10.36 -6.17
N ALA A 10 2.52 -9.23 -5.94
CA ALA A 10 1.08 -9.10 -6.05
C ALA A 10 0.68 -8.44 -7.40
N PRO A 11 -0.48 -8.83 -7.97
CA PRO A 11 -0.95 -8.23 -9.22
C PRO A 11 -1.55 -6.84 -9.00
N LEU A 12 -1.58 -6.07 -10.09
CA LEU A 12 -2.44 -4.89 -10.25
C LEU A 12 -3.39 -5.12 -11.41
N ILE A 13 -4.62 -4.65 -11.26
CA ILE A 13 -5.63 -4.69 -12.33
C ILE A 13 -5.56 -3.37 -13.09
N GLU A 14 -5.24 -3.45 -14.36
CA GLU A 14 -5.14 -2.31 -15.25
C GLU A 14 -6.07 -2.46 -16.45
N THR A 15 -6.54 -1.35 -16.99
CA THR A 15 -7.25 -1.31 -18.26
C THR A 15 -6.45 -0.54 -19.31
N LYS A 16 -6.92 -0.51 -20.55
CA LYS A 16 -6.26 0.25 -21.62
C LYS A 16 -6.09 1.73 -21.25
N ASP A 17 -7.10 2.30 -20.62
CA ASP A 17 -7.19 3.74 -20.35
C ASP A 17 -6.91 4.09 -18.88
N TYR A 18 -6.67 3.10 -18.02
CA TYR A 18 -6.39 3.29 -16.61
C TYR A 18 -5.23 2.42 -16.15
N ARG A 19 -4.06 3.03 -16.08
CA ARG A 19 -2.79 2.37 -15.81
C ARG A 19 -2.21 2.75 -14.47
N ALA A 20 -1.52 1.79 -13.86
CA ALA A 20 -0.76 2.05 -12.66
C ALA A 20 0.37 3.06 -12.90
N PRO A 21 0.67 3.93 -11.93
CA PRO A 21 1.87 4.73 -11.97
C PRO A 21 3.12 3.87 -12.13
N LYS A 22 4.09 4.37 -12.90
CA LYS A 22 5.38 3.69 -13.09
C LYS A 22 6.20 3.65 -11.81
N ASN A 23 7.21 2.77 -11.76
CA ASN A 23 8.13 2.59 -10.62
C ASN A 23 7.44 2.14 -9.32
N GLY A 24 6.40 1.34 -9.45
CA GLY A 24 5.72 0.68 -8.35
C GLY A 24 6.24 -0.73 -8.09
N ASN A 25 6.31 -1.10 -6.82
CA ASN A 25 6.52 -2.46 -6.37
C ASN A 25 5.28 -2.88 -5.58
N VAL A 26 4.59 -3.91 -6.04
CA VAL A 26 3.38 -4.41 -5.40
C VAL A 26 3.58 -5.86 -4.99
N PHE A 27 3.33 -6.15 -3.75
CA PHE A 27 3.64 -7.43 -3.13
C PHE A 27 2.65 -7.80 -2.02
N PHE A 28 2.68 -9.06 -1.60
CA PHE A 28 1.95 -9.52 -0.44
C PHE A 28 2.85 -9.50 0.79
N TYR A 29 2.44 -8.75 1.80
CA TYR A 29 3.01 -8.77 3.15
C TYR A 29 2.28 -9.82 3.98
N ASN A 30 3.02 -10.71 4.64
CA ASN A 30 2.45 -11.70 5.55
C ASN A 30 2.48 -11.16 6.97
N THR A 31 1.30 -10.95 7.55
CA THR A 31 1.14 -10.51 8.93
C THR A 31 1.51 -11.59 9.93
N LEU A 32 1.71 -11.22 11.20
CA LEU A 32 2.02 -12.16 12.27
C LEU A 32 0.95 -13.25 12.43
N ASP A 33 -0.31 -12.94 12.18
CA ASP A 33 -1.42 -13.90 12.17
C ASP A 33 -1.60 -14.63 10.81
N LYS A 34 -0.57 -14.57 9.94
CA LYS A 34 -0.47 -15.28 8.66
C LYS A 34 -1.53 -14.89 7.63
N LYS A 35 -1.94 -13.65 7.62
CA LYS A 35 -2.79 -13.09 6.57
C LYS A 35 -1.95 -12.32 5.56
N LYS A 36 -2.29 -12.45 4.29
CA LYS A 36 -1.66 -11.69 3.21
C LYS A 36 -2.34 -10.34 3.06
N ILE A 37 -1.57 -9.28 3.17
CA ILE A 37 -1.99 -7.91 2.90
C ILE A 37 -1.30 -7.45 1.62
N ARG A 38 -2.07 -7.02 0.62
CA ARG A 38 -1.51 -6.47 -0.62
C ARG A 38 -1.02 -5.05 -0.35
N VAL A 39 0.28 -4.83 -0.57
CA VAL A 39 0.96 -3.54 -0.34
C VAL A 39 1.59 -3.08 -1.65
N GLY A 40 1.46 -1.79 -1.95
CA GLY A 40 2.13 -1.15 -3.07
C GLY A 40 2.96 0.03 -2.61
N VAL A 41 4.19 0.13 -3.12
CA VAL A 41 5.11 1.25 -2.88
C VAL A 41 5.56 1.80 -4.22
N TRP A 42 5.38 3.09 -4.42
CA TRP A 42 5.77 3.80 -5.64
C TRP A 42 6.80 4.87 -5.34
N TYR A 43 7.75 5.01 -6.25
CA TYR A 43 8.82 6.00 -6.19
C TYR A 43 8.67 7.03 -7.32
N PRO A 44 9.06 8.29 -7.10
CA PRO A 44 9.13 9.28 -8.17
C PRO A 44 9.97 8.78 -9.35
N ILE A 45 9.63 9.21 -10.57
CA ILE A 45 10.40 8.85 -11.77
C ILE A 45 11.86 9.31 -11.60
N GLY A 46 12.80 8.41 -11.90
CA GLY A 46 14.22 8.67 -11.76
C GLY A 46 14.76 8.57 -10.32
N PHE A 47 13.95 8.17 -9.37
CA PHE A 47 14.38 7.94 -7.99
C PHE A 47 15.42 6.82 -7.91
N LYS A 48 16.53 7.09 -7.22
CA LYS A 48 17.62 6.15 -6.96
C LYS A 48 17.87 6.08 -5.46
N GLU A 49 18.64 5.10 -5.01
CA GLU A 49 18.93 4.88 -3.58
C GLU A 49 19.41 6.13 -2.84
N ASN A 50 20.20 6.98 -3.49
CA ASN A 50 20.72 8.23 -2.93
C ASN A 50 19.91 9.47 -3.32
N SER A 51 18.70 9.28 -3.89
CA SER A 51 17.85 10.40 -4.27
C SER A 51 17.15 10.99 -3.05
N SER A 52 16.98 12.31 -3.03
CA SER A 52 16.10 12.97 -2.07
C SER A 52 14.64 12.85 -2.52
N SER A 53 13.76 12.56 -1.58
CA SER A 53 12.32 12.74 -1.73
C SER A 53 11.82 13.80 -0.75
N ARG A 54 10.62 14.31 -0.97
CA ARG A 54 9.98 15.24 -0.01
C ARG A 54 9.43 14.54 1.23
N GLY A 55 9.52 13.22 1.27
CA GLY A 55 8.99 12.35 2.32
C GLY A 55 8.15 11.23 1.73
N THR A 56 7.44 10.53 2.59
CA THR A 56 6.55 9.42 2.21
C THR A 56 5.12 9.74 2.57
N ILE A 57 4.23 9.63 1.60
CA ILE A 57 2.78 9.64 1.79
C ILE A 57 2.33 8.20 2.07
N PHE A 58 1.72 8.01 3.21
CA PHE A 58 1.03 6.79 3.57
C PHE A 58 -0.47 6.98 3.32
N LEU A 59 -0.95 6.41 2.20
CA LEU A 59 -2.30 6.61 1.72
C LEU A 59 -3.19 5.44 2.15
N GLN A 60 -4.18 5.73 3.01
CA GLN A 60 -5.14 4.77 3.52
C GLN A 60 -6.47 4.91 2.80
N GLN A 61 -6.96 3.77 2.34
CA GLN A 61 -8.22 3.66 1.61
C GLN A 61 -9.43 3.65 2.55
N GLY A 62 -10.58 4.02 2.01
CA GLY A 62 -11.86 3.89 2.68
C GLY A 62 -12.42 2.46 2.65
N HIS A 63 -13.62 2.32 3.19
CA HIS A 63 -14.33 1.04 3.20
C HIS A 63 -14.71 0.58 1.78
N ASN A 64 -14.49 -0.70 1.48
CA ASN A 64 -14.71 -1.30 0.16
C ASN A 64 -13.93 -0.64 -0.99
N GLU A 65 -12.78 -0.06 -0.68
CA GLU A 65 -11.86 0.48 -1.67
C GLU A 65 -10.64 -0.41 -1.84
N PHE A 66 -9.83 -0.14 -2.84
CA PHE A 66 -8.65 -0.92 -3.22
C PHE A 66 -7.61 -0.03 -3.92
N ILE A 67 -6.39 -0.49 -4.00
CA ILE A 67 -5.23 0.27 -4.49
C ILE A 67 -5.51 0.95 -5.84
N GLU A 68 -6.11 0.25 -6.80
CA GLU A 68 -6.32 0.75 -8.15
C GLU A 68 -7.17 2.03 -8.21
N LYS A 69 -8.09 2.22 -7.28
CA LYS A 69 -8.89 3.46 -7.21
C LYS A 69 -8.05 4.72 -6.98
N TYR A 70 -6.82 4.55 -6.51
CA TYR A 70 -5.94 5.64 -6.11
C TYR A 70 -4.81 5.93 -7.10
N PHE A 71 -4.77 5.30 -8.29
CA PHE A 71 -3.68 5.50 -9.25
C PHE A 71 -3.43 6.96 -9.61
N GLU A 72 -4.49 7.75 -9.83
CA GLU A 72 -4.36 9.19 -10.13
C GLU A 72 -3.79 9.96 -8.93
N VAL A 73 -4.28 9.68 -7.73
CA VAL A 73 -3.81 10.32 -6.49
C VAL A 73 -2.35 9.96 -6.21
N ILE A 74 -1.99 8.68 -6.40
CA ILE A 74 -0.61 8.22 -6.28
C ILE A 74 0.27 8.97 -7.27
N GLN A 75 -0.13 9.05 -8.56
CA GLN A 75 0.63 9.77 -9.58
C GLN A 75 0.84 11.24 -9.24
N GLU A 76 -0.19 11.91 -8.70
CA GLU A 76 -0.09 13.31 -8.28
C GLU A 76 0.95 13.53 -7.16
N PHE A 77 1.03 12.64 -6.17
CA PHE A 77 2.06 12.71 -5.14
C PHE A 77 3.45 12.40 -5.67
N LEU A 78 3.58 11.43 -6.59
CA LEU A 78 4.85 11.13 -7.27
C LEU A 78 5.37 12.33 -8.07
N ASN A 79 4.49 13.05 -8.77
CA ASN A 79 4.84 14.27 -9.50
C ASN A 79 5.37 15.35 -8.55
N ARG A 80 4.92 15.37 -7.31
CA ARG A 80 5.38 16.27 -6.23
C ARG A 80 6.59 15.75 -5.47
N LYS A 81 7.24 14.67 -5.97
CA LYS A 81 8.45 14.07 -5.40
C LYS A 81 8.27 13.38 -4.04
N PHE A 82 7.07 12.95 -3.72
CA PHE A 82 6.84 12.07 -2.58
C PHE A 82 6.95 10.60 -3.00
N ILE A 83 7.46 9.75 -2.12
CA ILE A 83 7.24 8.31 -2.17
C ILE A 83 5.80 8.07 -1.71
N VAL A 84 5.10 7.10 -2.30
CA VAL A 84 3.74 6.77 -1.91
C VAL A 84 3.66 5.29 -1.55
N ILE A 85 3.08 4.99 -0.40
CA ILE A 85 2.70 3.65 -0.01
C ILE A 85 1.19 3.59 0.21
N CYS A 86 0.58 2.53 -0.30
CA CYS A 86 -0.84 2.25 -0.17
C CYS A 86 -1.02 0.74 0.00
N PHE A 87 -2.00 0.29 0.77
CA PHE A 87 -2.28 -1.13 0.90
C PHE A 87 -3.78 -1.40 0.99
N ASP A 88 -4.21 -2.55 0.51
CA ASP A 88 -5.58 -3.00 0.71
C ASP A 88 -5.75 -3.46 2.16
N TRP A 89 -6.72 -2.89 2.84
CA TRP A 89 -7.07 -3.36 4.17
C TRP A 89 -7.44 -4.85 4.15
N ARG A 90 -7.13 -5.55 5.22
CA ARG A 90 -7.65 -6.90 5.49
C ARG A 90 -9.15 -6.97 5.20
N GLY A 91 -9.59 -7.96 4.46
CA GLY A 91 -10.98 -8.12 4.06
C GLY A 91 -11.39 -7.31 2.81
N GLN A 92 -10.50 -6.53 2.20
CA GLN A 92 -10.79 -5.68 1.04
C GLN A 92 -9.76 -5.88 -0.07
N GLY A 93 -10.07 -5.39 -1.27
CA GLY A 93 -9.19 -5.48 -2.43
C GLY A 93 -8.71 -6.91 -2.67
N MET A 94 -7.40 -7.09 -2.81
CA MET A 94 -6.75 -8.41 -2.96
C MET A 94 -6.09 -8.92 -1.68
N SER A 95 -6.31 -8.26 -0.55
CA SER A 95 -5.88 -8.78 0.76
C SER A 95 -6.78 -9.93 1.21
N ASP A 96 -6.25 -10.79 2.08
CA ASP A 96 -6.95 -11.96 2.59
C ASP A 96 -8.28 -11.60 3.28
N ARG A 97 -9.25 -12.46 3.07
CA ARG A 97 -10.57 -12.38 3.73
C ARG A 97 -10.54 -13.11 5.07
N MET A 98 -11.39 -12.65 5.98
CA MET A 98 -11.60 -13.29 7.28
C MET A 98 -12.71 -14.35 7.26
N ILE A 99 -13.50 -14.36 6.19
CA ILE A 99 -14.61 -15.29 5.93
C ILE A 99 -14.60 -15.72 4.47
N ASP A 100 -15.23 -16.85 4.15
CA ASP A 100 -15.23 -17.44 2.81
C ASP A 100 -15.96 -16.60 1.76
N ASN A 101 -16.82 -15.66 2.19
CA ASN A 101 -17.52 -14.78 1.26
C ASN A 101 -16.66 -13.58 0.87
N GLU A 102 -16.06 -13.63 -0.31
CA GLU A 102 -15.16 -12.60 -0.84
C GLU A 102 -15.85 -11.24 -1.07
N ASN A 103 -17.16 -11.20 -1.18
CA ASN A 103 -17.91 -9.97 -1.39
C ASN A 103 -18.20 -9.19 -0.08
N LYS A 104 -17.77 -9.72 1.05
CA LYS A 104 -17.96 -9.09 2.36
C LYS A 104 -16.63 -8.64 2.95
N ALA A 105 -16.49 -7.34 3.16
CA ALA A 105 -15.39 -6.74 3.91
C ALA A 105 -15.62 -6.94 5.42
N TYR A 106 -15.46 -8.18 5.90
CA TYR A 106 -15.68 -8.50 7.30
C TYR A 106 -14.38 -8.47 8.10
N ILE A 107 -14.42 -7.81 9.26
CA ILE A 107 -13.40 -7.88 10.31
C ILE A 107 -14.07 -8.09 11.66
N LYS A 108 -13.41 -8.82 12.54
CA LYS A 108 -13.94 -9.10 13.89
C LYS A 108 -13.89 -7.85 14.79
N SER A 109 -12.88 -7.03 14.64
CA SER A 109 -12.69 -5.77 15.36
C SER A 109 -11.73 -4.84 14.61
N PHE A 110 -11.82 -3.53 14.85
CA PHE A 110 -10.89 -2.54 14.29
C PHE A 110 -9.45 -2.74 14.75
N ASN A 111 -9.19 -3.38 15.89
CA ASN A 111 -7.85 -3.72 16.33
C ASN A 111 -7.08 -4.56 15.30
N MET A 112 -7.77 -5.31 14.46
CA MET A 112 -7.12 -6.06 13.38
C MET A 112 -6.51 -5.12 12.33
N HIS A 113 -7.21 -4.05 11.98
CA HIS A 113 -6.67 -3.01 11.10
C HIS A 113 -5.51 -2.25 11.75
N ASP A 114 -5.63 -1.92 13.04
CA ASP A 114 -4.56 -1.26 13.78
C ASP A 114 -3.29 -2.12 13.84
N ASN A 115 -3.44 -3.43 14.03
CA ASN A 115 -2.32 -4.36 14.03
C ASN A 115 -1.65 -4.43 12.65
N ASP A 116 -2.41 -4.58 11.57
CA ASP A 116 -1.88 -4.60 10.20
C ASP A 116 -1.14 -3.29 9.87
N LEU A 117 -1.73 -2.17 10.24
CA LEU A 117 -1.12 -0.85 10.06
C LEU A 117 0.21 -0.73 10.82
N ASN A 118 0.24 -1.13 12.09
CA ASN A 118 1.44 -1.07 12.91
C ASN A 118 2.54 -1.99 12.37
N GLU A 119 2.20 -3.18 11.89
CA GLU A 119 3.17 -4.08 11.27
C GLU A 119 3.76 -3.48 9.98
N ILE A 120 2.94 -2.89 9.12
CA ILE A 120 3.40 -2.23 7.89
C ILE A 120 4.25 -1.00 8.21
N LEU A 121 3.84 -0.18 9.16
CA LEU A 121 4.62 0.97 9.63
C LEU A 121 5.99 0.54 10.13
N SER A 122 6.05 -0.42 11.04
CA SER A 122 7.28 -0.83 11.71
C SER A 122 8.24 -1.62 10.81
N ASN A 123 7.71 -2.43 9.89
CA ASN A 123 8.53 -3.35 9.10
C ASN A 123 8.84 -2.85 7.68
N ILE A 124 8.07 -1.92 7.15
CA ILE A 124 8.24 -1.42 5.78
C ILE A 124 8.50 0.08 5.75
N ILE A 125 7.67 0.88 6.42
CA ILE A 125 7.71 2.33 6.25
C ILE A 125 8.87 2.94 7.04
N GLU A 126 8.89 2.77 8.34
CA GLU A 126 9.87 3.44 9.22
C GLU A 126 11.33 3.06 8.91
N PRO A 127 11.67 1.78 8.66
CA PRO A 127 13.05 1.41 8.42
C PRO A 127 13.59 1.83 7.04
N TYR A 128 12.73 1.95 6.02
CA TYR A 128 13.17 1.99 4.63
C TYR A 128 12.67 3.19 3.82
N LEU A 129 11.65 3.88 4.26
CA LEU A 129 11.06 4.97 3.50
C LEU A 129 11.43 6.34 4.07
N SER A 130 11.53 7.31 3.17
CA SER A 130 12.00 8.67 3.51
C SER A 130 11.05 9.41 4.43
N LYS A 131 11.61 10.11 5.39
CA LYS A 131 10.87 11.05 6.26
C LYS A 131 10.78 12.44 5.61
N PRO A 132 9.77 13.27 5.97
CA PRO A 132 8.70 12.99 6.92
C PRO A 132 7.70 11.94 6.42
N LEU A 133 7.05 11.24 7.36
CA LEU A 133 5.93 10.34 7.08
C LEU A 133 4.62 11.12 7.24
N ILE A 134 3.77 11.11 6.22
CA ILE A 134 2.51 11.84 6.18
C ILE A 134 1.39 10.84 5.93
N GLY A 135 0.51 10.65 6.91
CA GLY A 135 -0.69 9.82 6.77
C GLY A 135 -1.82 10.61 6.11
N ILE A 136 -2.43 10.02 5.10
CA ILE A 136 -3.65 10.54 4.47
C ILE A 136 -4.68 9.42 4.48
N GLY A 137 -5.79 9.64 5.17
CA GLY A 137 -6.92 8.72 5.22
C GLY A 137 -8.10 9.24 4.42
N HIS A 138 -8.79 8.34 3.75
CA HIS A 138 -10.06 8.60 3.08
C HIS A 138 -11.11 7.67 3.64
N SER A 139 -12.19 8.22 4.09
CA SER A 139 -13.45 7.58 4.53
C SER A 139 -13.37 6.10 4.97
N MET A 140 -13.54 5.85 6.25
CA MET A 140 -13.71 4.48 6.73
C MET A 140 -14.92 4.37 7.66
#